data_26f17ffe74bc3fac65ffc2fa6365492b
#
_entry.id   26f17ffe74bc3fac65ffc2fa6365492b
#
_cell.length_a   1.000
_cell.length_b   1.000
_cell.length_c   1.000
_cell.angle_alpha   90.00
_cell.angle_beta   90.00
_cell.angle_gamma   90.00
#
_symmetry.space_group_name_H-M   'P 1'
#
loop_
_entity.id
_entity.type
_entity.pdbx_description
1 polymer ?
#
loop_
_entity_poly.entity_id
_entity_poly.type
_entity_poly.pdbx_seq_one_letter_code
_entity_poly.pdbx_strand_id
1 'polypeptide(L)'
;MRELLVNLGENSYKIEIEKGIIKDIPRRIRKVFNGEKIFIITDKNVDKYYGDIVLDSLKKDGFSVSKFCIEPGEESKSFNTLPEIYEKLLDFKLTRKDLIITLGGGVVGDLGGFVAATFLRGVSFVQIPTSLLAQVDSSVGGKVAVDLPRGKNLVGSFYQPK
;
A
#
# COMPACT_ATOMS: atom_id res chain seq x y z
N MET A 1 12.11 -8.44 -17.01
CA MET A 1 11.54 -7.26 -16.30
C MET A 1 11.01 -6.27 -17.32
N ARG A 2 9.81 -5.75 -17.12
CA ARG A 2 9.25 -4.60 -17.87
C ARG A 2 9.04 -3.45 -16.91
N GLU A 3 9.38 -2.25 -17.34
CA GLU A 3 9.10 -1.01 -16.59
C GLU A 3 8.21 -0.12 -17.45
N LEU A 4 7.19 0.47 -16.83
CA LEU A 4 6.33 1.46 -17.43
C LEU A 4 6.42 2.74 -16.60
N LEU A 5 6.71 3.86 -17.25
CA LEU A 5 6.71 5.15 -16.59
C LEU A 5 5.31 5.78 -16.67
N VAL A 6 4.72 6.07 -15.53
CA VAL A 6 3.55 6.94 -15.42
C VAL A 6 4.07 8.36 -15.27
N ASN A 7 4.02 9.12 -16.36
CA ASN A 7 4.59 10.47 -16.42
C ASN A 7 3.59 11.52 -15.91
N LEU A 8 3.83 12.03 -14.70
CA LEU A 8 3.01 13.02 -14.01
C LEU A 8 3.89 14.19 -13.47
N GLY A 9 4.98 14.51 -14.17
CA GLY A 9 5.94 15.51 -13.71
C GLY A 9 6.64 15.07 -12.42
N GLU A 10 6.58 15.90 -11.39
CA GLU A 10 7.20 15.60 -10.08
C GLU A 10 6.58 14.39 -9.36
N ASN A 11 5.35 14.01 -9.71
CA ASN A 11 4.65 12.87 -9.15
C ASN A 11 4.75 11.61 -10.03
N SER A 12 5.68 11.58 -10.96
CA SER A 12 5.91 10.41 -11.81
C SER A 12 6.39 9.22 -11.01
N TYR A 13 5.92 8.02 -11.39
CA TYR A 13 6.35 6.78 -10.75
C TYR A 13 6.51 5.66 -11.78
N LYS A 14 7.16 4.58 -11.40
CA LYS A 14 7.38 3.43 -12.25
C LYS A 14 6.50 2.25 -11.84
N ILE A 15 5.96 1.57 -12.83
CA ILE A 15 5.32 0.27 -12.66
C ILE A 15 6.34 -0.78 -13.11
N GLU A 16 6.76 -1.63 -12.18
CA GLU A 16 7.69 -2.71 -12.45
C GLU A 16 6.92 -4.05 -12.53
N ILE A 17 7.08 -4.77 -13.64
CA ILE A 17 6.37 -6.03 -13.91
C ILE A 17 7.41 -7.14 -14.15
N GLU A 18 7.43 -8.13 -13.27
CA GLU A 18 8.34 -9.27 -13.38
C GLU A 18 7.79 -10.47 -12.62
N LYS A 19 8.00 -11.66 -13.18
CA LYS A 19 7.66 -12.92 -12.50
C LYS A 19 8.54 -13.09 -11.27
N GLY A 20 7.92 -13.29 -10.10
CA GLY A 20 8.65 -13.50 -8.85
C GLY A 20 9.20 -12.22 -8.20
N ILE A 21 8.80 -11.04 -8.67
CA ILE A 21 9.21 -9.71 -8.18
C ILE A 21 9.10 -9.57 -6.66
N ILE A 22 8.16 -10.28 -6.05
CA ILE A 22 7.92 -10.25 -4.60
C ILE A 22 9.14 -10.68 -3.77
N LYS A 23 10.03 -11.48 -4.34
CA LYS A 23 11.26 -11.93 -3.67
C LYS A 23 12.34 -10.85 -3.61
N ASP A 24 12.18 -9.79 -4.41
CA ASP A 24 13.17 -8.72 -4.58
C ASP A 24 12.65 -7.34 -4.09
N ILE A 25 11.57 -7.36 -3.30
CA ILE A 25 10.92 -6.15 -2.78
C ILE A 25 11.90 -5.22 -2.04
N PRO A 26 12.76 -5.68 -1.12
CA PRO A 26 13.64 -4.75 -0.40
C PRO A 26 14.52 -3.92 -1.31
N ARG A 27 15.17 -4.53 -2.30
CA ARG A 27 16.02 -3.83 -3.26
C ARG A 27 15.25 -2.79 -4.07
N ARG A 28 13.98 -3.07 -4.39
CA ARG A 28 13.11 -2.15 -5.14
C ARG A 28 12.65 -0.99 -4.26
N ILE A 29 12.29 -1.28 -3.04
CA ILE A 29 11.93 -0.24 -2.06
C ILE A 29 13.10 0.71 -1.83
N ARG A 30 14.35 0.23 -1.72
CA ARG A 30 15.53 1.10 -1.57
C ARG A 30 15.74 2.08 -2.72
N LYS A 31 15.18 1.84 -3.90
CA LYS A 31 15.27 2.79 -5.02
C LYS A 31 14.40 4.04 -4.84
N VAL A 32 13.31 3.92 -4.08
CA VAL A 32 12.29 4.96 -3.91
C VAL A 32 12.13 5.44 -2.47
N PHE A 33 12.77 4.74 -1.52
CA PHE A 33 12.64 5.03 -0.10
C PHE A 33 13.95 4.80 0.65
N ASN A 34 14.41 5.84 1.36
CA ASN A 34 15.66 5.83 2.13
C ASN A 34 15.42 5.95 3.65
N GLY A 35 14.17 5.87 4.11
CA GLY A 35 13.81 5.89 5.53
C GLY A 35 14.01 4.54 6.22
N GLU A 36 13.51 4.45 7.45
CA GLU A 36 13.74 3.29 8.32
C GLU A 36 12.49 2.44 8.54
N LYS A 37 11.30 3.06 8.63
CA LYS A 37 10.08 2.37 9.00
C LYS A 37 9.17 2.13 7.82
N ILE A 38 8.62 0.92 7.77
CA ILE A 38 7.65 0.50 6.77
C ILE A 38 6.45 -0.13 7.48
N PHE A 39 5.26 0.32 7.11
CA PHE A 39 4.01 -0.26 7.60
C PHE A 39 3.27 -0.95 6.46
N ILE A 40 2.98 -2.24 6.60
CA ILE A 40 2.29 -3.04 5.58
C ILE A 40 0.80 -3.12 5.94
N ILE A 41 -0.06 -2.75 4.99
CA ILE A 41 -1.50 -2.99 5.04
C ILE A 41 -1.82 -4.10 4.05
N THR A 42 -2.45 -5.16 4.53
CA THR A 42 -2.84 -6.33 3.73
C THR A 42 -4.17 -6.90 4.20
N ASP A 43 -4.74 -7.86 3.52
CA ASP A 43 -5.87 -8.64 3.98
C ASP A 43 -5.46 -10.07 4.40
N LYS A 44 -6.28 -10.74 5.20
CA LYS A 44 -5.97 -12.08 5.73
C LYS A 44 -5.72 -13.14 4.65
N ASN A 45 -6.36 -13.02 3.48
CA ASN A 45 -6.15 -13.98 2.39
C ASN A 45 -4.77 -13.81 1.76
N VAL A 46 -4.38 -12.57 1.48
CA VAL A 46 -3.07 -12.25 0.89
C VAL A 46 -1.96 -12.46 1.90
N ASP A 47 -2.19 -12.11 3.17
CA ASP A 47 -1.25 -12.29 4.26
C ASP A 47 -0.78 -13.73 4.40
N LYS A 48 -1.72 -14.68 4.30
CA LYS A 48 -1.44 -16.12 4.37
C LYS A 48 -0.39 -16.59 3.37
N TYR A 49 -0.30 -15.96 2.20
CA TYR A 49 0.60 -16.39 1.12
C TYR A 49 1.85 -15.53 1.01
N TYR A 50 1.75 -14.24 1.28
CA TYR A 50 2.79 -13.26 0.96
C TYR A 50 3.20 -12.37 2.12
N GLY A 51 2.37 -12.23 3.16
CA GLY A 51 2.58 -11.27 4.22
C GLY A 51 3.91 -11.45 4.94
N ASP A 52 4.18 -12.64 5.42
CA ASP A 52 5.43 -12.94 6.13
C ASP A 52 6.65 -12.94 5.19
N ILE A 53 6.48 -13.35 3.93
CA ILE A 53 7.56 -13.30 2.93
C ILE A 53 8.05 -11.85 2.75
N VAL A 54 7.11 -10.92 2.59
CA VAL A 54 7.45 -9.50 2.40
C VAL A 54 7.98 -8.89 3.70
N LEU A 55 7.30 -9.12 4.82
CA LEU A 55 7.69 -8.62 6.14
C LEU A 55 9.12 -9.05 6.51
N ASP A 56 9.42 -10.34 6.41
CA ASP A 56 10.72 -10.89 6.80
C ASP A 56 11.84 -10.44 5.84
N SER A 57 11.54 -10.34 4.55
CA SER A 57 12.52 -9.84 3.58
C SER A 57 12.93 -8.40 3.86
N LEU A 58 11.95 -7.54 4.18
CA LEU A 58 12.21 -6.14 4.54
C LEU A 58 12.96 -6.02 5.87
N LYS A 59 12.61 -6.82 6.88
CA LYS A 59 13.34 -6.85 8.16
C LYS A 59 14.78 -7.30 7.98
N LYS A 60 15.04 -8.31 7.16
CA LYS A 60 16.40 -8.79 6.85
C LYS A 60 17.25 -7.72 6.16
N ASP A 61 16.60 -6.83 5.39
CA ASP A 61 17.26 -5.69 4.74
C ASP A 61 17.47 -4.49 5.68
N GLY A 62 17.11 -4.63 6.96
CA GLY A 62 17.34 -3.63 8.02
C GLY A 62 16.22 -2.63 8.24
N PHE A 63 15.05 -2.79 7.61
CA PHE A 63 13.89 -1.95 7.92
C PHE A 63 13.22 -2.35 9.24
N SER A 64 12.71 -1.37 9.97
CA SER A 64 11.72 -1.59 11.02
C SER A 64 10.35 -1.76 10.38
N VAL A 65 9.74 -2.94 10.51
CA VAL A 65 8.51 -3.27 9.78
C VAL A 65 7.42 -3.73 10.73
N SER A 66 6.22 -3.18 10.56
CA SER A 66 4.99 -3.65 11.18
C SER A 66 3.95 -3.95 10.10
N LYS A 67 2.99 -4.80 10.43
CA LYS A 67 1.94 -5.27 9.51
C LYS A 67 0.58 -5.22 10.19
N PHE A 68 -0.43 -4.82 9.42
CA PHE A 68 -1.83 -4.88 9.81
C PHE A 68 -2.67 -5.60 8.75
N CYS A 69 -3.49 -6.54 9.18
CA CYS A 69 -4.34 -7.34 8.31
C CYS A 69 -5.81 -6.97 8.51
N ILE A 70 -6.44 -6.49 7.45
CA ILE A 70 -7.89 -6.27 7.43
C ILE A 70 -8.64 -7.57 7.11
N GLU A 71 -9.93 -7.60 7.38
CA GLU A 71 -10.79 -8.65 6.86
C GLU A 71 -10.86 -8.57 5.33
N PRO A 72 -10.84 -9.71 4.61
CA PRO A 72 -10.98 -9.69 3.17
C PRO A 72 -12.42 -9.31 2.76
N GLY A 73 -12.52 -8.60 1.64
CA GLY A 73 -13.82 -8.19 1.07
C GLY A 73 -14.04 -6.69 1.05
N GLU A 74 -14.98 -6.26 0.21
CA GLU A 74 -15.29 -4.85 -0.05
C GLU A 74 -15.76 -4.12 1.21
N GLU A 75 -16.42 -4.81 2.14
CA GLU A 75 -16.94 -4.22 3.40
C GLU A 75 -15.84 -3.57 4.25
N SER A 76 -14.61 -4.07 4.12
CA SER A 76 -13.45 -3.49 4.81
C SER A 76 -13.03 -2.13 4.24
N LYS A 77 -13.44 -1.78 3.01
CA LYS A 77 -13.12 -0.51 2.38
C LYS A 77 -14.08 0.59 2.85
N SER A 78 -14.07 0.89 4.13
CA SER A 78 -15.02 1.79 4.78
C SER A 78 -14.37 2.67 5.85
N PHE A 79 -15.07 3.72 6.25
CA PHE A 79 -14.66 4.57 7.37
C PHE A 79 -14.53 3.83 8.70
N ASN A 80 -15.27 2.73 8.90
CA ASN A 80 -15.23 1.97 10.14
C ASN A 80 -13.87 1.27 10.34
N THR A 81 -13.16 0.97 9.26
CA THR A 81 -11.84 0.31 9.30
C THR A 81 -10.70 1.31 9.58
N LEU A 82 -10.87 2.57 9.20
CA LEU A 82 -9.80 3.57 9.27
C LEU A 82 -9.27 3.82 10.69
N PRO A 83 -10.12 4.00 11.73
CA PRO A 83 -9.62 4.29 13.08
C PRO A 83 -8.65 3.24 13.59
N GLU A 84 -8.93 1.95 13.37
CA GLU A 84 -8.06 0.87 13.81
C GLU A 84 -6.70 0.92 13.10
N ILE A 85 -6.68 1.20 11.79
CA ILE A 85 -5.43 1.34 11.05
C ILE A 85 -4.62 2.54 11.57
N TYR A 86 -5.27 3.68 11.80
CA TYR A 86 -4.58 4.87 12.32
C TYR A 86 -3.99 4.65 13.70
N GLU A 87 -4.70 3.97 14.60
CA GLU A 87 -4.16 3.62 15.93
C GLU A 87 -2.91 2.72 15.80
N LYS A 88 -2.92 1.74 14.90
CA LYS A 88 -1.75 0.90 14.65
C LYS A 88 -0.56 1.66 14.06
N LEU A 89 -0.82 2.65 13.21
CA LEU A 89 0.23 3.54 12.71
C LEU A 89 0.82 4.41 13.83
N LEU A 90 -0.03 4.90 14.74
CA LEU A 90 0.40 5.67 15.92
C LEU A 90 1.19 4.81 16.91
N ASP A 91 0.72 3.60 17.21
CA ASP A 91 1.43 2.63 18.06
C ASP A 91 2.83 2.33 17.51
N PHE A 92 2.93 2.19 16.20
CA PHE A 92 4.21 1.97 15.49
C PHE A 92 5.06 3.25 15.41
N LYS A 93 4.51 4.39 15.81
CA LYS A 93 5.16 5.72 15.73
C LYS A 93 5.60 6.03 14.30
N LEU A 94 4.72 5.77 13.33
CA LEU A 94 4.97 6.11 11.94
C LEU A 94 4.99 7.63 11.76
N THR A 95 5.91 8.13 10.97
CA THR A 95 6.07 9.56 10.68
C THR A 95 5.85 9.87 9.20
N ARG A 96 5.81 11.14 8.85
CA ARG A 96 5.70 11.57 7.43
C ARG A 96 6.91 11.18 6.57
N LYS A 97 8.01 10.77 7.20
CA LYS A 97 9.24 10.35 6.51
C LYS A 97 9.28 8.83 6.25
N ASP A 98 8.30 8.11 6.74
CA ASP A 98 8.21 6.65 6.64
C ASP A 98 7.36 6.22 5.43
N LEU A 99 7.20 4.92 5.24
CA LEU A 99 6.54 4.35 4.07
C LEU A 99 5.38 3.43 4.49
N ILE A 100 4.27 3.53 3.75
CA ILE A 100 3.18 2.56 3.80
C ILE A 100 3.29 1.66 2.57
N ILE A 101 3.16 0.35 2.73
CA ILE A 101 3.03 -0.61 1.64
C ILE A 101 1.61 -1.18 1.67
N THR A 102 0.90 -1.12 0.54
CA THR A 102 -0.35 -1.86 0.34
C THR A 102 -0.04 -3.14 -0.39
N LEU A 103 -0.26 -4.29 0.26
CA LEU A 103 -0.01 -5.62 -0.29
C LEU A 103 -1.35 -6.34 -0.45
N GLY A 104 -1.95 -6.31 -1.64
CA GLY A 104 -3.27 -6.91 -1.81
C GLY A 104 -3.97 -6.62 -3.13
N GLY A 105 -5.26 -6.89 -3.18
CA GLY A 105 -6.15 -6.53 -4.27
C GLY A 105 -6.57 -5.06 -4.24
N GLY A 106 -7.56 -4.71 -5.05
CA GLY A 106 -8.07 -3.34 -5.18
C GLY A 106 -8.58 -2.75 -3.86
N VAL A 107 -9.26 -3.54 -3.05
CA VAL A 107 -9.74 -3.11 -1.71
C VAL A 107 -8.59 -2.62 -0.84
N VAL A 108 -7.53 -3.41 -0.74
CA VAL A 108 -6.33 -3.07 0.05
C VAL A 108 -5.61 -1.86 -0.54
N GLY A 109 -5.49 -1.81 -1.87
CA GLY A 109 -4.87 -0.68 -2.58
C GLY A 109 -5.59 0.64 -2.35
N ASP A 110 -6.93 0.64 -2.50
CA ASP A 110 -7.77 1.82 -2.32
C ASP A 110 -7.78 2.30 -0.86
N LEU A 111 -8.05 1.39 0.08
CA LEU A 111 -8.11 1.70 1.50
C LEU A 111 -6.74 2.16 2.04
N GLY A 112 -5.69 1.38 1.76
CA GLY A 112 -4.35 1.70 2.24
C GLY A 112 -3.76 2.96 1.59
N GLY A 113 -4.07 3.21 0.32
CA GLY A 113 -3.72 4.46 -0.35
C GLY A 113 -4.48 5.66 0.23
N PHE A 114 -5.75 5.49 0.60
CA PHE A 114 -6.52 6.52 1.30
C PHE A 114 -5.95 6.79 2.71
N VAL A 115 -5.55 5.74 3.43
CA VAL A 115 -4.83 5.89 4.70
C VAL A 115 -3.54 6.68 4.50
N ALA A 116 -2.74 6.35 3.49
CA ALA A 116 -1.51 7.07 3.19
C ALA A 116 -1.75 8.56 2.84
N ALA A 117 -2.82 8.85 2.09
CA ALA A 117 -3.18 10.21 1.71
C ALA A 117 -3.64 11.07 2.90
N THR A 118 -4.25 10.44 3.91
CA THR A 118 -4.91 11.15 5.01
C THR A 118 -4.11 11.15 6.32
N PHE A 119 -3.40 10.06 6.62
CA PHE A 119 -2.56 9.99 7.83
C PHE A 119 -1.47 11.06 7.78
N LEU A 120 -1.39 11.86 8.84
CA LEU A 120 -0.45 13.00 8.96
C LEU A 120 -0.49 13.98 7.77
N ARG A 121 -1.60 14.05 7.04
CA ARG A 121 -1.81 14.84 5.80
C ARG A 121 -0.97 14.38 4.60
N GLY A 122 -0.59 13.12 4.59
CA GLY A 122 0.13 12.46 3.52
C GLY A 122 1.43 11.80 3.97
N VAL A 123 1.50 10.49 3.73
CA VAL A 123 2.69 9.64 3.92
C VAL A 123 2.95 8.91 2.62
N SER A 124 4.20 8.79 2.21
CA SER A 124 4.55 8.07 0.98
C SER A 124 4.05 6.62 1.02
N PHE A 125 3.60 6.10 -0.11
CA PHE A 125 3.18 4.71 -0.19
C PHE A 125 3.63 4.03 -1.49
N VAL A 126 3.67 2.70 -1.45
CA VAL A 126 3.96 1.81 -2.58
C VAL A 126 2.85 0.77 -2.66
N GLN A 127 2.40 0.46 -3.87
CA GLN A 127 1.41 -0.60 -4.09
C GLN A 127 2.08 -1.88 -4.60
N ILE A 128 1.72 -3.01 -4.00
CA ILE A 128 2.09 -4.36 -4.42
C ILE A 128 0.79 -5.11 -4.74
N PRO A 129 0.26 -4.96 -5.97
CA PRO A 129 -1.02 -5.56 -6.33
C PRO A 129 -0.89 -7.07 -6.51
N THR A 130 -1.81 -7.84 -5.91
CA THR A 130 -1.78 -9.31 -5.90
C THR A 130 -2.93 -9.95 -6.67
N SER A 131 -3.95 -9.19 -7.09
CA SER A 131 -5.01 -9.66 -7.97
C SER A 131 -4.83 -9.13 -9.39
N LEU A 132 -5.33 -9.86 -10.39
CA LEU A 132 -5.22 -9.41 -11.78
C LEU A 132 -5.83 -8.02 -12.00
N LEU A 133 -7.02 -7.78 -11.46
CA LEU A 133 -7.69 -6.48 -11.58
C LEU A 133 -6.84 -5.35 -10.96
N ALA A 134 -6.24 -5.61 -9.79
CA ALA A 134 -5.37 -4.62 -9.18
C ALA A 134 -4.10 -4.37 -9.99
N GLN A 135 -3.52 -5.40 -10.60
CA GLN A 135 -2.32 -5.27 -11.44
C GLN A 135 -2.54 -4.47 -12.71
N VAL A 136 -3.72 -4.58 -13.33
CA VAL A 136 -3.99 -3.98 -14.66
C VAL A 136 -4.81 -2.68 -14.59
N ASP A 137 -5.43 -2.38 -13.45
CA ASP A 137 -6.36 -1.25 -13.32
C ASP A 137 -6.21 -0.50 -11.99
N SER A 138 -6.66 -1.06 -10.87
CA SER A 138 -6.87 -0.26 -9.65
C SER A 138 -5.58 0.26 -8.99
N SER A 139 -4.42 -0.33 -9.24
CA SER A 139 -3.14 0.19 -8.76
C SER A 139 -2.57 1.34 -9.61
N VAL A 140 -3.23 1.71 -10.71
CA VAL A 140 -2.73 2.71 -11.65
C VAL A 140 -3.61 3.97 -11.60
N GLY A 141 -2.97 5.13 -11.57
CA GLY A 141 -3.66 6.43 -11.64
C GLY A 141 -3.92 7.11 -10.30
N GLY A 142 -3.50 6.50 -9.19
CA GLY A 142 -3.54 7.15 -7.88
C GLY A 142 -4.94 7.45 -7.33
N LYS A 143 -5.97 6.79 -7.84
CA LYS A 143 -7.33 6.88 -7.29
C LYS A 143 -7.41 6.00 -6.05
N VAL A 144 -7.53 6.61 -4.89
CA VAL A 144 -7.68 5.91 -3.60
C VAL A 144 -8.95 6.36 -2.93
N ALA A 145 -9.70 5.43 -2.33
CA ALA A 145 -11.03 5.74 -1.83
C ALA A 145 -11.52 4.75 -0.78
N VAL A 146 -12.56 5.18 -0.07
CA VAL A 146 -13.40 4.35 0.79
C VAL A 146 -14.86 4.46 0.36
N ASP A 147 -15.63 3.45 0.72
CA ASP A 147 -17.04 3.36 0.44
C ASP A 147 -17.87 4.03 1.53
N LEU A 148 -19.05 4.50 1.14
CA LEU A 148 -20.11 4.95 2.05
C LEU A 148 -21.30 4.00 1.94
N PRO A 149 -22.23 4.01 2.91
CA PRO A 149 -23.44 3.19 2.84
C PRO A 149 -24.28 3.42 1.57
N ARG A 150 -24.15 4.59 0.96
CA ARG A 150 -24.92 4.99 -0.23
C ARG A 150 -24.21 4.73 -1.56
N GLY A 151 -22.96 4.25 -1.54
CA GLY A 151 -22.23 3.94 -2.77
C GLY A 151 -20.74 3.74 -2.58
N LYS A 152 -20.14 3.13 -3.59
CA LYS A 152 -18.70 2.83 -3.63
C LYS A 152 -17.89 4.03 -4.09
N ASN A 153 -16.66 4.15 -3.57
CA ASN A 153 -15.65 5.12 -4.01
C ASN A 153 -16.12 6.59 -3.95
N LEU A 154 -17.03 6.91 -3.05
CA LEU A 154 -17.60 8.27 -2.94
C LEU A 154 -16.72 9.25 -2.18
N VAL A 155 -15.81 8.76 -1.34
CA VAL A 155 -14.85 9.58 -0.60
C VAL A 155 -13.45 9.08 -0.90
N GLY A 156 -12.61 9.94 -1.42
CA GLY A 156 -11.27 9.53 -1.84
C GLY A 156 -10.34 10.69 -2.07
N SER A 157 -9.18 10.38 -2.60
CA SER A 157 -8.13 11.31 -3.00
C SER A 157 -7.46 10.86 -4.29
N PHE A 158 -6.89 11.80 -5.02
CA PHE A 158 -5.88 11.51 -6.02
C PHE A 158 -4.50 11.56 -5.35
N TYR A 159 -3.95 10.40 -5.04
CA TYR A 159 -2.69 10.29 -4.32
C TYR A 159 -1.80 9.23 -5.00
N GLN A 160 -0.68 9.69 -5.57
CA GLN A 160 0.16 8.82 -6.39
C GLN A 160 1.14 8.01 -5.53
N PRO A 161 1.35 6.71 -5.86
CA PRO A 161 2.41 5.92 -5.24
C PRO A 161 3.80 6.38 -5.67
N LYS A 162 4.82 5.81 -5.01
CA LYS A 162 6.25 6.02 -5.34
C LYS A 162 6.76 4.96 -6.30
#